data_d892ba1c8a27e7cf9393c644035e8331
#
_entry.id   d892ba1c8a27e7cf9393c644035e8331
#
_cell.length_a   1.000
_cell.length_b   1.000
_cell.length_c   1.000
_cell.angle_alpha   90.00
_cell.angle_beta   90.00
_cell.angle_gamma   90.00
#
_symmetry.space_group_name_H-M   'P 1'
#
loop_
_entity.id
_entity.type
_entity.pdbx_description
1 polymer ?
#
loop_
_entity_poly.entity_id
_entity_poly.type
_entity_poly.pdbx_seq_one_letter_code
_entity_poly.pdbx_strand_id
1 'polypeptide(L)'
;LSEFRQALEEEIDEVKKSGASSTLLNNGQKMEGRNGECWYRFDVEYLPNLPADTPCKLKIGNEQFDVTVISFEDNSLMLSSKIALPDTLGKATLENGSTVLMERLIKCIEENAHTDNPAGNRMFMTDGHVYTSRKIYDLSTLVLDSSNTESQQRAIRTALTEDITYIWGPPGTGKTTVIGQIIEQLYQHNRTVLVVSHTNTAVDGAIKKAAKAYGDHPNEPYPILRIGASGS
;
A
#
# COMPACT_ATOMS: atom_id res chain seq x y z
N LEU A 1 -14.77 3.68 16.04
CA LEU A 1 -13.64 4.53 15.60
C LEU A 1 -12.87 5.14 16.77
N SER A 2 -13.55 5.56 17.87
CA SER A 2 -12.89 6.15 19.07
C SER A 2 -11.91 5.18 19.74
N GLU A 3 -12.33 3.93 19.95
CA GLU A 3 -11.47 2.89 20.53
C GLU A 3 -10.25 2.59 19.64
N PHE A 4 -10.45 2.57 18.33
CA PHE A 4 -9.34 2.34 17.38
C PHE A 4 -8.35 3.51 17.39
N ARG A 5 -8.83 4.74 17.44
CA ARG A 5 -7.99 5.93 17.60
C ARG A 5 -7.16 5.87 18.89
N GLN A 6 -7.81 5.56 20.00
CA GLN A 6 -7.13 5.43 21.28
C GLN A 6 -6.03 4.36 21.25
N ALA A 7 -6.29 3.20 20.66
CA ALA A 7 -5.30 2.15 20.50
C ALA A 7 -4.09 2.60 19.67
N LEU A 8 -4.31 3.39 18.61
CA LEU A 8 -3.21 3.96 17.81
C LEU A 8 -2.40 4.99 18.62
N GLU A 9 -3.03 5.82 19.43
CA GLU A 9 -2.36 6.80 20.30
C GLU A 9 -1.49 6.08 21.36
N GLU A 10 -2.01 5.02 21.97
CA GLU A 10 -1.27 4.18 22.92
C GLU A 10 -0.06 3.50 22.27
N GLU A 11 -0.21 2.95 21.07
CA GLU A 11 0.89 2.34 20.30
C GLU A 11 1.97 3.36 19.93
N ILE A 12 1.58 4.56 19.49
CA ILE A 12 2.53 5.65 19.21
C ILE A 12 3.34 6.01 20.47
N ASP A 13 2.70 6.11 21.61
CA ASP A 13 3.36 6.43 22.87
C ASP A 13 4.35 5.33 23.29
N GLU A 14 4.00 4.06 23.13
CA GLU A 14 4.88 2.93 23.41
C GLU A 14 6.11 2.94 22.49
N VAL A 15 5.93 3.15 21.18
CA VAL A 15 7.03 3.24 20.21
C VAL A 15 7.95 4.41 20.53
N LYS A 16 7.40 5.57 20.91
CA LYS A 16 8.20 6.75 21.32
C LYS A 16 8.99 6.50 22.61
N LYS A 17 8.40 5.82 23.60
CA LYS A 17 9.07 5.48 24.86
C LYS A 17 10.19 4.45 24.69
N SER A 18 10.03 3.49 23.79
CA SER A 18 11.03 2.44 23.57
C SER A 18 12.33 2.93 22.93
N GLY A 19 12.36 4.17 22.41
CA GLY A 19 13.51 4.74 21.71
C GLY A 19 13.87 4.06 20.38
N ALA A 20 13.12 3.03 20.00
CA ALA A 20 13.32 2.28 18.75
C ALA A 20 12.90 3.04 17.49
N SER A 21 12.53 4.32 17.65
CA SER A 21 11.87 5.09 16.61
C SER A 21 12.81 5.96 15.77
N SER A 22 14.12 5.96 16.01
CA SER A 22 15.01 6.85 15.28
C SER A 22 16.31 6.18 14.83
N THR A 23 16.74 6.52 13.62
CA THR A 23 18.02 6.09 13.04
C THR A 23 18.90 7.31 12.80
N LEU A 24 20.16 7.25 13.27
CA LEU A 24 21.13 8.28 12.98
C LEU A 24 21.64 8.15 11.55
N LEU A 25 21.60 9.26 10.82
CA LEU A 25 22.07 9.38 9.44
C LEU A 25 23.28 10.32 9.42
N ASN A 26 24.25 9.99 8.60
CA ASN A 26 25.47 10.79 8.42
C ASN A 26 25.69 11.08 6.94
N ASN A 27 26.49 12.11 6.65
CA ASN A 27 27.03 12.42 5.32
C ASN A 27 25.96 12.50 4.21
N GLY A 28 24.84 13.20 4.50
CA GLY A 28 23.79 13.37 3.50
C GLY A 28 24.27 14.14 2.28
N GLN A 29 24.03 13.60 1.08
CA GLN A 29 24.37 14.19 -0.20
C GLN A 29 23.16 14.18 -1.12
N LYS A 30 22.92 15.33 -1.76
CA LYS A 30 21.88 15.46 -2.76
C LYS A 30 22.27 14.68 -4.02
N MET A 31 21.31 13.94 -4.53
CA MET A 31 21.42 13.15 -5.75
C MET A 31 20.48 13.71 -6.82
N GLU A 32 20.62 13.24 -8.06
CA GLU A 32 19.65 13.53 -9.11
C GLU A 32 18.28 12.99 -8.74
N GLY A 33 17.31 13.90 -8.55
CA GLY A 33 15.93 13.55 -8.23
C GLY A 33 15.13 13.14 -9.46
N ARG A 34 13.99 12.49 -9.25
CA ARG A 34 13.04 12.10 -10.30
C ARG A 34 11.65 12.65 -9.97
N ASN A 35 10.84 12.89 -10.99
CA ASN A 35 9.43 13.30 -10.84
C ASN A 35 9.21 14.60 -10.01
N GLY A 36 10.19 15.52 -10.03
CA GLY A 36 10.09 16.77 -9.26
C GLY A 36 10.43 16.64 -7.77
N GLU A 37 10.89 15.49 -7.32
CA GLU A 37 11.38 15.27 -5.96
C GLU A 37 12.90 15.38 -5.89
N CYS A 38 13.42 15.84 -4.75
CA CYS A 38 14.85 15.89 -4.46
C CYS A 38 15.26 14.62 -3.74
N TRP A 39 16.28 13.94 -4.21
CA TRP A 39 16.78 12.72 -3.59
C TRP A 39 18.04 13.00 -2.80
N TYR A 40 18.20 12.27 -1.69
CA TYR A 40 19.31 12.40 -0.76
C TYR A 40 19.82 11.03 -0.36
N ARG A 41 21.12 10.82 -0.45
CA ARG A 41 21.79 9.63 0.03
C ARG A 41 22.46 9.92 1.36
N PHE A 42 22.25 9.05 2.34
CA PHE A 42 22.86 9.12 3.67
C PHE A 42 23.61 7.83 3.99
N ASP A 43 24.69 7.93 4.75
CA ASP A 43 25.35 6.78 5.35
C ASP A 43 24.64 6.40 6.64
N VAL A 44 24.46 5.08 6.87
CA VAL A 44 23.82 4.52 8.06
C VAL A 44 24.70 3.44 8.69
N GLU A 45 24.81 3.43 10.02
CA GLU A 45 25.54 2.37 10.73
C GLU A 45 24.71 1.09 10.83
N TYR A 46 23.40 1.22 11.00
CA TYR A 46 22.45 0.12 11.05
C TYR A 46 21.31 0.40 10.09
N LEU A 47 21.01 -0.56 9.24
CA LEU A 47 19.88 -0.47 8.32
C LEU A 47 18.56 -0.57 9.12
N PRO A 48 17.72 0.48 9.10
CA PRO A 48 16.42 0.38 9.71
C PRO A 48 15.56 -0.62 8.91
N ASN A 49 14.79 -1.43 9.60
CA ASN A 49 13.86 -2.36 8.96
C ASN A 49 12.60 -1.61 8.47
N LEU A 50 12.80 -0.74 7.48
CA LEU A 50 11.75 0.07 6.88
C LEU A 50 11.57 -0.34 5.42
N PRO A 51 10.37 -0.72 4.99
CA PRO A 51 10.08 -0.94 3.58
C PRO A 51 10.35 0.31 2.73
N ALA A 52 10.68 0.13 1.45
CA ALA A 52 10.63 1.23 0.48
C ALA A 52 9.23 1.88 0.49
N ASP A 53 9.17 3.16 0.13
CA ASP A 53 7.99 4.01 0.17
C ASP A 53 7.43 4.30 1.58
N THR A 54 8.16 3.97 2.63
CA THR A 54 7.76 4.33 3.99
C THR A 54 7.93 5.85 4.20
N PRO A 55 6.87 6.58 4.53
CA PRO A 55 6.97 7.99 4.91
C PRO A 55 7.62 8.10 6.28
N CYS A 56 8.62 8.97 6.38
CA CYS A 56 9.38 9.22 7.59
C CYS A 56 9.52 10.72 7.83
N LYS A 57 9.99 11.10 8.99
CA LYS A 57 10.41 12.47 9.30
C LYS A 57 11.93 12.53 9.44
N LEU A 58 12.56 13.43 8.70
CA LEU A 58 13.99 13.72 8.77
C LEU A 58 14.20 14.94 9.65
N LYS A 59 14.89 14.77 10.77
CA LYS A 59 15.24 15.86 11.68
C LYS A 59 16.67 16.31 11.44
N ILE A 60 16.84 17.61 11.15
CA ILE A 60 18.13 18.26 10.93
C ILE A 60 18.22 19.44 11.90
N GLY A 61 19.04 19.32 12.95
CA GLY A 61 19.05 20.29 14.05
C GLY A 61 17.67 20.39 14.73
N ASN A 62 17.04 21.56 14.65
CA ASN A 62 15.71 21.82 15.21
C ASN A 62 14.58 21.75 14.17
N GLU A 63 14.91 21.55 12.92
CA GLU A 63 13.93 21.47 11.81
C GLU A 63 13.56 20.04 11.50
N GLN A 64 12.33 19.84 11.00
CA GLN A 64 11.79 18.54 10.66
C GLN A 64 11.15 18.56 9.28
N PHE A 65 11.47 17.57 8.46
CA PHE A 65 11.06 17.47 7.06
C PHE A 65 10.39 16.14 6.80
N ASP A 66 9.32 16.16 6.03
CA ASP A 66 8.70 14.95 5.51
C ASP A 66 9.56 14.35 4.38
N VAL A 67 9.93 13.10 4.52
CA VAL A 67 10.72 12.35 3.55
C VAL A 67 10.11 10.97 3.33
N THR A 68 10.50 10.32 2.22
CA THR A 68 10.08 8.96 1.92
C THR A 68 11.32 8.11 1.67
N VAL A 69 11.34 6.91 2.22
CA VAL A 69 12.40 5.92 1.96
C VAL A 69 12.30 5.43 0.54
N ILE A 70 13.37 5.50 -0.24
CA ILE A 70 13.44 5.01 -1.63
C ILE A 70 14.07 3.62 -1.68
N SER A 71 15.29 3.49 -1.17
CA SER A 71 16.03 2.24 -1.21
C SER A 71 17.08 2.19 -0.10
N PHE A 72 17.57 0.97 0.13
CA PHE A 72 18.72 0.69 0.98
C PHE A 72 19.74 -0.08 0.15
N GLU A 73 20.98 0.38 0.13
CA GLU A 73 22.10 -0.30 -0.54
C GLU A 73 23.38 -0.09 0.29
N ASP A 74 24.13 -1.15 0.54
CA ASP A 74 25.48 -1.12 1.10
C ASP A 74 25.72 -0.08 2.23
N ASN A 75 24.97 -0.13 3.33
CA ASN A 75 25.05 0.84 4.43
C ASN A 75 24.65 2.28 4.04
N SER A 76 24.00 2.47 2.92
CA SER A 76 23.42 3.76 2.55
C SER A 76 21.90 3.71 2.43
N LEU A 77 21.28 4.82 2.82
CA LEU A 77 19.85 5.03 2.75
C LEU A 77 19.56 6.14 1.74
N MET A 78 18.68 5.85 0.79
CA MET A 78 18.17 6.84 -0.15
C MET A 78 16.82 7.35 0.31
N LEU A 79 16.69 8.66 0.44
CA LEU A 79 15.46 9.35 0.80
C LEU A 79 15.01 10.29 -0.31
N SER A 80 13.70 10.43 -0.53
CA SER A 80 13.13 11.52 -1.33
C SER A 80 12.48 12.57 -0.44
N SER A 81 12.54 13.81 -0.89
CA SER A 81 11.86 14.96 -0.29
C SER A 81 11.19 15.80 -1.37
N LYS A 82 9.97 16.26 -1.09
CA LYS A 82 9.29 17.25 -1.96
C LYS A 82 9.85 18.65 -1.84
N ILE A 83 10.57 18.91 -0.76
CA ILE A 83 11.22 20.19 -0.46
C ILE A 83 12.72 20.03 -0.68
N ALA A 84 13.33 21.00 -1.36
CA ALA A 84 14.78 21.01 -1.52
C ALA A 84 15.45 21.32 -0.18
N LEU A 85 16.29 20.37 0.29
CA LEU A 85 17.19 20.54 1.43
C LEU A 85 18.56 20.95 0.91
N PRO A 86 19.51 21.38 1.78
CA PRO A 86 20.88 21.68 1.38
C PRO A 86 21.54 20.51 0.62
N ASP A 87 22.44 20.83 -0.31
CA ASP A 87 23.10 19.80 -1.14
C ASP A 87 23.98 18.85 -0.33
N THR A 88 24.48 19.31 0.83
CA THR A 88 25.24 18.49 1.77
C THR A 88 24.63 18.63 3.17
N LEU A 89 24.44 17.53 3.86
CA LEU A 89 23.89 17.43 5.18
C LEU A 89 24.85 16.66 6.09
N GLY A 90 25.15 17.18 7.26
CA GLY A 90 26.01 16.50 8.21
C GLY A 90 25.29 15.34 8.90
N LYS A 91 24.94 15.56 10.18
CA LYS A 91 24.14 14.60 10.96
C LYS A 91 22.67 14.93 10.85
N ALA A 92 21.87 13.90 10.66
CA ALA A 92 20.42 13.96 10.68
C ALA A 92 19.86 12.75 11.45
N THR A 93 18.62 12.84 11.88
CA THR A 93 17.93 11.72 12.53
C THR A 93 16.67 11.41 11.74
N LEU A 94 16.55 10.16 11.32
CA LEU A 94 15.34 9.65 10.68
C LEU A 94 14.41 9.10 11.77
N GLU A 95 13.24 9.70 11.93
CA GLU A 95 12.21 9.18 12.81
C GLU A 95 11.39 8.10 12.09
N ASN A 96 11.10 7.01 12.81
CA ASN A 96 10.50 5.81 12.25
C ASN A 96 9.13 6.10 11.59
N GLY A 97 8.98 5.61 10.37
CA GLY A 97 7.76 5.79 9.58
C GLY A 97 6.50 5.13 10.15
N SER A 98 6.63 4.19 11.07
CA SER A 98 5.46 3.55 11.69
C SER A 98 4.62 4.57 12.48
N THR A 99 5.25 5.44 13.27
CA THR A 99 4.54 6.50 14.00
C THR A 99 3.92 7.52 13.06
N VAL A 100 4.61 7.88 11.97
CA VAL A 100 4.08 8.80 10.95
C VAL A 100 2.85 8.23 10.27
N LEU A 101 2.85 6.93 9.96
CA LEU A 101 1.68 6.26 9.37
C LEU A 101 0.51 6.23 10.34
N MET A 102 0.75 5.93 11.62
CA MET A 102 -0.28 5.94 12.67
C MET A 102 -0.85 7.34 12.87
N GLU A 103 -0.01 8.38 12.94
CA GLU A 103 -0.43 9.78 13.05
C GLU A 103 -1.30 10.20 11.84
N ARG A 104 -0.91 9.81 10.61
CA ARG A 104 -1.73 10.06 9.40
C ARG A 104 -3.06 9.31 9.44
N LEU A 105 -3.07 8.08 9.95
CA LEU A 105 -4.29 7.31 10.09
C LEU A 105 -5.23 7.94 11.11
N ILE A 106 -4.73 8.39 12.27
CA ILE A 106 -5.51 9.14 13.27
C ILE A 106 -6.15 10.37 12.61
N LYS A 107 -5.37 11.18 11.91
CA LYS A 107 -5.87 12.35 11.20
C LYS A 107 -6.95 11.99 10.18
N CYS A 108 -6.75 10.94 9.41
CA CYS A 108 -7.75 10.46 8.46
C CYS A 108 -9.04 10.02 9.15
N ILE A 109 -8.95 9.35 10.30
CA ILE A 109 -10.11 8.95 11.10
C ILE A 109 -10.87 10.20 11.60
N GLU A 110 -10.16 11.21 12.10
CA GLU A 110 -10.75 12.45 12.60
C GLU A 110 -11.46 13.25 11.48
N GLU A 111 -10.81 13.43 10.35
CA GLU A 111 -11.36 14.14 9.18
C GLU A 111 -12.61 13.45 8.61
N ASN A 112 -12.71 12.13 8.75
CA ASN A 112 -13.80 11.32 8.20
C ASN A 112 -14.77 10.79 9.27
N ALA A 113 -14.63 11.19 10.54
CA ALA A 113 -15.45 10.68 11.65
C ALA A 113 -16.96 10.89 11.46
N HIS A 114 -17.34 11.92 10.74
CA HIS A 114 -18.73 12.29 10.47
C HIS A 114 -19.18 11.98 9.04
N THR A 115 -18.30 11.37 8.23
CA THR A 115 -18.62 10.99 6.85
C THR A 115 -19.42 9.69 6.88
N ASP A 116 -20.56 9.69 6.18
CA ASP A 116 -21.31 8.45 5.99
C ASP A 116 -20.44 7.42 5.23
N ASN A 117 -20.35 6.23 5.80
CA ASN A 117 -19.56 5.13 5.25
C ASN A 117 -20.45 3.90 4.98
N PRO A 118 -21.24 3.94 3.90
CA PRO A 118 -22.14 2.84 3.57
C PRO A 118 -21.38 1.53 3.31
N ALA A 119 -20.16 1.59 2.80
CA ALA A 119 -19.33 0.40 2.59
C ALA A 119 -18.91 -0.23 3.93
N GLY A 120 -18.45 0.59 4.90
CA GLY A 120 -18.11 0.12 6.24
C GLY A 120 -19.33 -0.43 6.98
N ASN A 121 -20.47 0.24 6.88
CA ASN A 121 -21.72 -0.23 7.48
C ASN A 121 -22.12 -1.61 6.93
N ARG A 122 -21.97 -1.83 5.62
CA ARG A 122 -22.20 -3.13 4.99
C ARG A 122 -21.20 -4.20 5.44
N MET A 123 -19.91 -3.86 5.50
CA MET A 123 -18.86 -4.80 5.92
C MET A 123 -19.03 -5.30 7.34
N PHE A 124 -19.44 -4.41 8.24
CA PHE A 124 -19.54 -4.71 9.67
C PHE A 124 -20.96 -4.92 10.15
N MET A 125 -21.96 -4.84 9.24
CA MET A 125 -23.39 -4.94 9.58
C MET A 125 -23.81 -4.02 10.73
N THR A 126 -23.21 -2.84 10.81
CA THR A 126 -23.38 -1.91 11.94
C THR A 126 -24.71 -1.17 11.92
N ASP A 127 -25.40 -1.16 10.79
CA ASP A 127 -26.70 -0.49 10.60
C ASP A 127 -27.92 -1.42 10.85
N GLY A 128 -27.67 -2.68 11.23
CA GLY A 128 -28.71 -3.67 11.49
C GLY A 128 -29.44 -4.18 10.24
N HIS A 129 -29.03 -3.76 9.03
CA HIS A 129 -29.60 -4.26 7.79
C HIS A 129 -29.00 -5.60 7.41
N VAL A 130 -29.84 -6.55 7.03
CA VAL A 130 -29.40 -7.78 6.40
C VAL A 130 -29.19 -7.47 4.91
N TYR A 131 -27.94 -7.34 4.50
CA TYR A 131 -27.61 -7.15 3.09
C TYR A 131 -27.76 -8.48 2.36
N THR A 132 -28.75 -8.55 1.47
CA THR A 132 -28.85 -9.68 0.54
C THR A 132 -27.81 -9.50 -0.55
N SER A 133 -27.00 -10.54 -0.75
CA SER A 133 -26.06 -10.59 -1.84
C SER A 133 -26.76 -10.33 -3.17
N ARG A 134 -26.31 -9.32 -3.90
CA ARG A 134 -26.73 -9.11 -5.29
C ARG A 134 -25.79 -9.92 -6.17
N LYS A 135 -26.32 -10.88 -6.91
CA LYS A 135 -25.53 -11.52 -7.97
C LYS A 135 -25.06 -10.44 -8.94
N ILE A 136 -23.79 -10.10 -8.87
CA ILE A 136 -23.21 -9.03 -9.68
C ILE A 136 -22.98 -9.51 -11.10
N TYR A 137 -22.81 -10.83 -11.30
CA TYR A 137 -22.50 -11.43 -12.59
C TYR A 137 -23.30 -12.71 -12.88
N ASP A 138 -23.61 -12.89 -14.15
CA ASP A 138 -24.02 -14.19 -14.68
C ASP A 138 -22.77 -15.06 -14.87
N LEU A 139 -22.66 -16.11 -14.08
CA LEU A 139 -21.54 -17.06 -14.15
C LEU A 139 -21.60 -18.00 -15.35
N SER A 140 -22.65 -17.94 -16.19
CA SER A 140 -22.80 -18.83 -17.34
C SER A 140 -21.70 -18.64 -18.40
N THR A 141 -21.11 -17.45 -18.45
CA THR A 141 -20.01 -17.09 -19.37
C THR A 141 -18.63 -17.17 -18.70
N LEU A 142 -18.54 -17.56 -17.44
CA LEU A 142 -17.30 -17.57 -16.69
C LEU A 142 -16.39 -18.72 -17.13
N VAL A 143 -15.31 -18.37 -17.82
CA VAL A 143 -14.25 -19.31 -18.17
C VAL A 143 -13.12 -19.19 -17.15
N LEU A 144 -12.92 -20.22 -16.35
CA LEU A 144 -11.82 -20.31 -15.40
C LEU A 144 -10.69 -21.15 -15.98
N ASP A 145 -9.46 -20.79 -15.62
CA ASP A 145 -8.28 -21.56 -15.95
C ASP A 145 -8.40 -22.98 -15.36
N SER A 146 -8.24 -24.00 -16.19
CA SER A 146 -8.32 -25.41 -15.80
C SER A 146 -7.21 -25.83 -14.82
N SER A 147 -6.14 -25.04 -14.70
CA SER A 147 -5.07 -25.27 -13.73
C SER A 147 -5.46 -24.85 -12.30
N ASN A 148 -6.58 -24.14 -12.11
CA ASN A 148 -7.05 -23.74 -10.80
C ASN A 148 -7.56 -24.95 -10.01
N THR A 149 -7.17 -24.98 -8.73
CA THR A 149 -7.78 -25.91 -7.78
C THR A 149 -9.26 -25.57 -7.54
N GLU A 150 -10.02 -26.51 -7.04
CA GLU A 150 -11.44 -26.32 -6.73
C GLU A 150 -11.67 -25.16 -5.75
N SER A 151 -10.78 -25.02 -4.73
CA SER A 151 -10.84 -23.91 -3.77
C SER A 151 -10.57 -22.55 -4.42
N GLN A 152 -9.64 -22.47 -5.37
CA GLN A 152 -9.35 -21.24 -6.13
C GLN A 152 -10.53 -20.88 -7.02
N GLN A 153 -11.10 -21.84 -7.74
CA GLN A 153 -12.29 -21.63 -8.57
C GLN A 153 -13.47 -21.13 -7.73
N ARG A 154 -13.69 -21.72 -6.54
CA ARG A 154 -14.73 -21.26 -5.61
C ARG A 154 -14.49 -19.82 -5.17
N ALA A 155 -13.25 -19.47 -4.78
CA ALA A 155 -12.89 -18.11 -4.37
C ALA A 155 -13.19 -17.08 -5.48
N ILE A 156 -12.83 -17.39 -6.74
CA ILE A 156 -13.11 -16.52 -7.89
C ILE A 156 -14.62 -16.36 -8.10
N ARG A 157 -15.37 -17.46 -8.12
CA ARG A 157 -16.83 -17.42 -8.30
C ARG A 157 -17.50 -16.60 -7.20
N THR A 158 -17.13 -16.82 -5.94
CA THR A 158 -17.69 -16.07 -4.81
C THR A 158 -17.38 -14.58 -4.93
N ALA A 159 -16.12 -14.21 -5.26
CA ALA A 159 -15.74 -12.81 -5.41
C ALA A 159 -16.48 -12.09 -6.56
N LEU A 160 -16.93 -12.82 -7.57
CA LEU A 160 -17.68 -12.26 -8.69
C LEU A 160 -19.19 -12.21 -8.44
N THR A 161 -19.72 -12.92 -7.44
CA THR A 161 -21.15 -12.99 -7.18
C THR A 161 -21.59 -12.28 -5.91
N GLU A 162 -20.68 -12.11 -4.96
CA GLU A 162 -20.97 -11.53 -3.67
C GLU A 162 -20.52 -10.08 -3.60
N ASP A 163 -21.27 -9.25 -2.89
CA ASP A 163 -20.92 -7.84 -2.67
C ASP A 163 -19.59 -7.70 -1.88
N ILE A 164 -19.35 -8.60 -0.93
CA ILE A 164 -18.18 -8.62 -0.08
C ILE A 164 -17.70 -10.06 0.05
N THR A 165 -16.40 -10.28 -0.24
CA THR A 165 -15.78 -11.60 -0.16
C THR A 165 -14.46 -11.51 0.57
N TYR A 166 -14.27 -12.38 1.56
CA TYR A 166 -12.99 -12.56 2.26
C TYR A 166 -12.28 -13.80 1.73
N ILE A 167 -11.10 -13.60 1.13
CA ILE A 167 -10.27 -14.68 0.60
C ILE A 167 -9.05 -14.83 1.49
N TRP A 168 -9.00 -15.94 2.23
CA TRP A 168 -7.87 -16.28 3.07
C TRP A 168 -7.13 -17.50 2.53
N GLY A 169 -5.81 -17.51 2.72
CA GLY A 169 -4.98 -18.66 2.38
C GLY A 169 -3.54 -18.47 2.84
N PRO A 170 -2.84 -19.55 3.26
CA PRO A 170 -1.42 -19.52 3.61
C PRO A 170 -0.53 -19.02 2.47
N PRO A 171 0.75 -18.68 2.74
CA PRO A 171 1.73 -18.41 1.69
C PRO A 171 1.81 -19.57 0.68
N GLY A 172 1.98 -19.24 -0.61
CA GLY A 172 2.11 -20.25 -1.68
C GLY A 172 0.80 -20.83 -2.23
N THR A 173 -0.37 -20.51 -1.67
CA THR A 173 -1.68 -21.04 -2.14
C THR A 173 -2.20 -20.39 -3.43
N GLY A 174 -1.44 -19.49 -4.04
CA GLY A 174 -1.83 -18.85 -5.31
C GLY A 174 -2.80 -17.68 -5.18
N LYS A 175 -2.91 -17.02 -4.01
CA LYS A 175 -3.78 -15.84 -3.81
C LYS A 175 -3.62 -14.77 -4.89
N THR A 176 -2.38 -14.43 -5.24
CA THR A 176 -2.10 -13.43 -6.27
C THR A 176 -2.61 -13.87 -7.66
N THR A 177 -2.58 -15.16 -7.95
CA THR A 177 -3.16 -15.72 -9.18
C THR A 177 -4.67 -15.60 -9.17
N VAL A 178 -5.32 -15.92 -8.06
CA VAL A 178 -6.78 -15.74 -7.88
C VAL A 178 -7.17 -14.27 -8.06
N ILE A 179 -6.45 -13.33 -7.42
CA ILE A 179 -6.67 -11.89 -7.58
C ILE A 179 -6.53 -11.47 -9.05
N GLY A 180 -5.48 -11.93 -9.75
CA GLY A 180 -5.28 -11.63 -11.16
C GLY A 180 -6.46 -12.07 -12.03
N GLN A 181 -6.97 -13.28 -11.81
CA GLN A 181 -8.14 -13.79 -12.56
C GLN A 181 -9.44 -13.04 -12.20
N ILE A 182 -9.63 -12.64 -10.94
CA ILE A 182 -10.78 -11.80 -10.57
C ILE A 182 -10.70 -10.47 -11.32
N ILE A 183 -9.53 -9.81 -11.36
CA ILE A 183 -9.33 -8.55 -12.09
C ILE A 183 -9.63 -8.73 -13.59
N GLU A 184 -9.13 -9.81 -14.19
CA GLU A 184 -9.36 -10.15 -15.58
C GLU A 184 -10.86 -10.28 -15.89
N GLN A 185 -11.57 -11.06 -15.10
CA GLN A 185 -13.01 -11.27 -15.29
C GLN A 185 -13.79 -9.95 -15.12
N LEU A 186 -13.45 -9.13 -14.12
CA LEU A 186 -14.06 -7.82 -13.91
C LEU A 186 -13.80 -6.89 -15.10
N TYR A 187 -12.59 -6.90 -15.62
CA TYR A 187 -12.22 -6.09 -16.80
C TYR A 187 -12.97 -6.51 -18.05
N GLN A 188 -13.05 -7.82 -18.33
CA GLN A 188 -13.82 -8.37 -19.47
C GLN A 188 -15.31 -7.98 -19.42
N HIS A 189 -15.83 -7.72 -18.22
CA HIS A 189 -17.19 -7.24 -18.01
C HIS A 189 -17.29 -5.70 -17.90
N ASN A 190 -16.29 -4.96 -18.42
CA ASN A 190 -16.23 -3.49 -18.43
C ASN A 190 -16.36 -2.86 -17.04
N ARG A 191 -15.71 -3.47 -16.01
CA ARG A 191 -15.70 -2.92 -14.65
C ARG A 191 -14.38 -2.22 -14.35
N THR A 192 -14.46 -1.09 -13.66
CA THR A 192 -13.31 -0.43 -13.08
C THR A 192 -12.92 -1.14 -11.79
N VAL A 193 -11.63 -1.48 -11.64
CA VAL A 193 -11.10 -2.20 -10.49
C VAL A 193 -10.08 -1.34 -9.77
N LEU A 194 -10.25 -1.15 -8.47
CA LEU A 194 -9.26 -0.55 -7.60
C LEU A 194 -8.58 -1.63 -6.77
N VAL A 195 -7.26 -1.74 -6.91
CA VAL A 195 -6.44 -2.65 -6.11
C VAL A 195 -5.61 -1.84 -5.13
N VAL A 196 -5.75 -2.11 -3.85
CA VAL A 196 -4.99 -1.45 -2.78
C VAL A 196 -4.23 -2.45 -1.93
N SER A 197 -3.03 -2.10 -1.52
CA SER A 197 -2.22 -2.88 -0.58
C SER A 197 -1.32 -1.96 0.23
N HIS A 198 -0.86 -2.44 1.37
CA HIS A 198 0.14 -1.76 2.20
C HIS A 198 1.57 -1.92 1.66
N THR A 199 1.80 -2.76 0.65
CA THR A 199 3.10 -2.92 0.00
C THR A 199 3.01 -2.75 -1.51
N ASN A 200 4.01 -2.09 -2.09
CA ASN A 200 4.13 -1.95 -3.54
C ASN A 200 4.31 -3.29 -4.25
N THR A 201 5.09 -4.20 -3.66
CA THR A 201 5.32 -5.55 -4.20
C THR A 201 4.01 -6.32 -4.42
N ALA A 202 3.04 -6.19 -3.51
CA ALA A 202 1.75 -6.87 -3.67
C ALA A 202 0.91 -6.25 -4.79
N VAL A 203 0.90 -4.91 -4.91
CA VAL A 203 0.23 -4.21 -6.01
C VAL A 203 0.88 -4.56 -7.34
N ASP A 204 2.21 -4.51 -7.43
CA ASP A 204 2.97 -4.85 -8.64
C ASP A 204 2.76 -6.31 -9.05
N GLY A 205 2.65 -7.22 -8.09
CA GLY A 205 2.30 -8.61 -8.34
C GLY A 205 0.89 -8.78 -8.94
N ALA A 206 -0.08 -8.03 -8.45
CA ALA A 206 -1.44 -8.03 -9.00
C ALA A 206 -1.48 -7.43 -10.42
N ILE A 207 -0.78 -6.30 -10.64
CA ILE A 207 -0.68 -5.64 -11.94
C ILE A 207 -0.02 -6.58 -12.99
N LYS A 208 1.10 -7.22 -12.64
CA LYS A 208 1.78 -8.18 -13.55
C LYS A 208 0.86 -9.33 -13.97
N LYS A 209 0.01 -9.81 -13.06
CA LYS A 209 -0.97 -10.86 -13.37
C LYS A 209 -2.11 -10.34 -14.25
N ALA A 210 -2.65 -9.17 -13.94
CA ALA A 210 -3.69 -8.52 -14.74
C ALA A 210 -3.18 -8.18 -16.15
N ALA A 211 -1.97 -7.62 -16.28
CA ALA A 211 -1.36 -7.29 -17.57
C ALA A 211 -1.12 -8.54 -18.43
N LYS A 212 -0.70 -9.65 -17.83
CA LYS A 212 -0.55 -10.92 -18.55
C LYS A 212 -1.86 -11.44 -19.11
N ALA A 213 -2.95 -11.28 -18.37
CA ALA A 213 -4.28 -11.68 -18.79
C ALA A 213 -4.83 -10.77 -19.90
N TYR A 214 -4.51 -9.48 -19.87
CA TYR A 214 -4.88 -8.51 -20.91
C TYR A 214 -4.22 -8.83 -22.27
N GLY A 215 -3.01 -9.42 -22.25
CA GLY A 215 -2.26 -9.77 -23.46
C GLY A 215 -1.56 -8.57 -24.11
N ASP A 216 -0.88 -8.83 -25.23
CA ASP A 216 -0.25 -7.80 -26.05
C ASP A 216 -1.26 -7.16 -27.01
N HIS A 217 -1.80 -6.00 -26.64
CA HIS A 217 -2.61 -5.15 -27.51
C HIS A 217 -1.82 -3.88 -27.88
N PRO A 218 -0.90 -3.95 -28.86
CA PRO A 218 0.08 -2.88 -29.11
C PRO A 218 -0.54 -1.54 -29.59
N ASN A 219 -1.80 -1.56 -30.01
CA ASN A 219 -2.50 -0.40 -30.54
C ASN A 219 -3.51 0.23 -29.59
N GLU A 220 -3.67 -0.28 -28.38
CA GLU A 220 -4.57 0.26 -27.35
C GLU A 220 -3.81 0.74 -26.15
N PRO A 221 -4.19 1.89 -25.53
CA PRO A 221 -3.58 2.33 -24.30
C PRO A 221 -3.84 1.28 -23.21
N TYR A 222 -2.80 0.89 -22.47
CA TYR A 222 -2.96 0.00 -21.33
C TYR A 222 -3.95 0.58 -20.33
N PRO A 223 -5.04 -0.11 -20.01
CA PRO A 223 -6.09 0.39 -19.13
C PRO A 223 -5.69 0.26 -17.64
N ILE A 224 -4.39 0.19 -17.35
CA ILE A 224 -3.86 -0.03 -16.01
C ILE A 224 -3.08 1.21 -15.58
N LEU A 225 -3.54 1.85 -14.51
CA LEU A 225 -2.84 2.95 -13.85
C LEU A 225 -2.26 2.46 -12.51
N ARG A 226 -0.96 2.61 -12.36
CA ARG A 226 -0.27 2.34 -11.10
C ARG A 226 0.04 3.67 -10.41
N ILE A 227 -0.40 3.82 -9.15
CA ILE A 227 -0.14 5.00 -8.31
C ILE A 227 0.75 4.57 -7.14
N GLY A 228 1.75 5.38 -6.83
CA GLY A 228 2.77 5.13 -5.81
C GLY A 228 4.17 5.04 -6.39
N ALA A 229 5.21 4.98 -5.54
CA ALA A 229 6.56 4.88 -6.03
C ALA A 229 6.76 3.53 -6.74
N SER A 230 7.47 3.53 -7.87
CA SER A 230 7.79 2.31 -8.59
C SER A 230 8.83 1.53 -7.78
N GLY A 231 8.48 0.33 -7.33
CA GLY A 231 9.48 -0.65 -6.95
C GLY A 231 10.39 -0.91 -8.15
N SER A 232 11.69 -0.91 -7.94
CA SER A 232 12.72 -1.20 -8.93
C SER A 232 12.51 -2.57 -9.60
#